data_1421113c9a36d93e0679c08bbf837d20
#
_entry.id   1421113c9a36d93e0679c08bbf837d20
#
_cell.length_a   1.000
_cell.length_b   1.000
_cell.length_c   1.000
_cell.angle_alpha   90.00
_cell.angle_beta   90.00
_cell.angle_gamma   90.00
#
_symmetry.space_group_name_H-M   'P 1'
#
loop_
_entity.id
_entity.type
_entity.pdbx_description
1 polymer ?
#
loop_
_entity_poly.entity_id
_entity_poly.type
_entity_poly.pdbx_seq_one_letter_code
_entity_poly.pdbx_strand_id
1 'polypeptide(L)'
;MLRIGHGYDVHAFSDNRKCIIGGVEIPYEKGLLGHSDADVLLHAISDSLLGAAALGDIGKHFPDTDPQYKGANSLLLLENVVNLINSKGYTVNNIDATVIAQAPKMAPYIRQMRQNIADALKVDVDFVNVKATTEEKLGFTGRKEGISAHCVCLIESK
;
A
#
# COMPACT_ATOMS: atom_id res chain seq x y z
N MET A 1 4.83 6.56 23.45
CA MET A 1 3.36 6.49 23.20
C MET A 1 3.12 5.79 21.87
N LEU A 2 2.25 4.80 21.89
CA LEU A 2 1.82 4.10 20.67
C LEU A 2 0.66 4.82 20.02
N ARG A 3 0.64 4.84 18.68
CA ARG A 3 -0.46 5.40 17.90
C ARG A 3 -0.86 4.42 16.82
N ILE A 4 -2.15 4.25 16.64
CA ILE A 4 -2.72 3.36 15.62
C ILE A 4 -3.09 4.17 14.37
N GLY A 5 -2.91 3.57 13.21
CA GLY A 5 -3.37 4.11 11.94
C GLY A 5 -4.05 3.04 11.11
N HIS A 6 -4.98 3.46 10.27
CA HIS A 6 -5.65 2.62 9.29
C HIS A 6 -5.60 3.31 7.93
N GLY A 7 -5.29 2.54 6.90
CA GLY A 7 -5.31 2.99 5.51
C GLY A 7 -6.20 2.08 4.67
N TYR A 8 -6.84 2.68 3.69
CA TYR A 8 -7.65 1.99 2.69
C TYR A 8 -7.36 2.60 1.33
N ASP A 9 -7.23 1.75 0.31
CA ASP A 9 -7.12 2.21 -1.07
C ASP A 9 -7.82 1.23 -2.01
N VAL A 10 -8.21 1.71 -3.17
CA VAL A 10 -8.87 0.93 -4.20
C VAL A 10 -8.49 1.46 -5.58
N HIS A 11 -8.22 0.54 -6.50
CA HIS A 11 -7.97 0.87 -7.90
C HIS A 11 -8.75 -0.08 -8.79
N ALA A 12 -9.31 0.46 -9.88
CA ALA A 12 -9.96 -0.33 -10.90
C ALA A 12 -8.93 -1.05 -11.77
N PHE A 13 -9.29 -2.20 -12.31
CA PHE A 13 -8.51 -2.82 -13.36
C PHE A 13 -8.57 -2.02 -14.66
N SER A 14 -7.48 -2.07 -15.41
CA SER A 14 -7.37 -1.42 -16.71
C SER A 14 -6.51 -2.26 -17.65
N ASP A 15 -6.83 -2.23 -18.93
CA ASP A 15 -6.00 -2.85 -19.96
C ASP A 15 -4.72 -2.05 -20.16
N ASN A 16 -3.68 -2.73 -20.67
CA ASN A 16 -2.40 -2.11 -21.03
C ASN A 16 -1.65 -1.44 -19.87
N ARG A 17 -1.86 -1.95 -18.66
CA ARG A 17 -1.13 -1.53 -17.47
C ARG A 17 -0.50 -2.73 -16.77
N LYS A 18 0.64 -2.49 -16.15
CA LYS A 18 1.29 -3.49 -15.28
C LYS A 18 0.48 -3.64 -14.01
N CYS A 19 0.41 -4.86 -13.49
CA CYS A 19 -0.18 -5.13 -12.18
C CYS A 19 0.94 -5.11 -11.13
N ILE A 20 1.06 -4.00 -10.42
CA ILE A 20 2.10 -3.82 -9.40
C ILE A 20 1.44 -3.72 -8.04
N ILE A 21 1.77 -4.65 -7.15
CA ILE A 21 1.21 -4.72 -5.79
C ILE A 21 2.34 -5.04 -4.82
N GLY A 22 2.49 -4.22 -3.78
CA GLY A 22 3.58 -4.38 -2.82
C GLY A 22 4.96 -4.23 -3.47
N GLY A 23 5.06 -3.42 -4.51
CA GLY A 23 6.28 -3.24 -5.28
C GLY A 23 6.65 -4.44 -6.18
N VAL A 24 5.76 -5.41 -6.33
CA VAL A 24 5.98 -6.61 -7.15
C VAL A 24 5.13 -6.52 -8.42
N GLU A 25 5.78 -6.68 -9.58
CA GLU A 25 5.06 -6.80 -10.84
C GLU A 25 4.52 -8.22 -10.98
N ILE A 26 3.21 -8.36 -10.92
CA ILE A 26 2.52 -9.65 -11.00
C ILE A 26 2.08 -9.89 -12.44
N PRO A 27 2.48 -11.02 -13.06
CA PRO A 27 1.99 -11.36 -14.40
C PRO A 27 0.47 -11.54 -14.37
N TYR A 28 -0.23 -10.66 -15.09
CA TYR A 28 -1.68 -10.69 -15.20
C TYR A 28 -2.12 -9.97 -16.47
N GLU A 29 -3.29 -10.31 -16.99
CA GLU A 29 -3.82 -9.72 -18.22
C GLU A 29 -4.17 -8.25 -18.10
N LYS A 30 -4.39 -7.75 -16.88
CA LYS A 30 -4.72 -6.35 -16.58
C LYS A 30 -3.81 -5.81 -15.48
N GLY A 31 -3.70 -4.50 -15.40
CA GLY A 31 -3.07 -3.81 -14.28
C GLY A 31 -4.07 -2.91 -13.59
N LEU A 32 -3.59 -2.14 -12.63
CA LEU A 32 -4.42 -1.20 -11.88
C LEU A 32 -4.29 0.20 -12.45
N LEU A 33 -5.41 0.92 -12.50
CA LEU A 33 -5.49 2.26 -13.04
C LEU A 33 -5.29 3.30 -11.95
N GLY A 34 -4.37 4.23 -12.19
CA GLY A 34 -4.13 5.36 -11.28
C GLY A 34 -3.10 6.32 -11.85
N HIS A 35 -2.91 7.45 -11.17
CA HIS A 35 -1.97 8.50 -11.56
C HIS A 35 -0.50 8.02 -11.40
N SER A 36 -0.20 7.31 -10.30
CA SER A 36 1.09 6.67 -10.04
C SER A 36 1.15 5.28 -10.68
N ASP A 37 1.96 4.36 -10.14
CA ASP A 37 1.95 2.95 -10.52
C ASP A 37 0.68 2.20 -10.03
N ALA A 38 -0.20 2.91 -9.30
CA ALA A 38 -1.46 2.39 -8.75
C ALA A 38 -1.27 1.21 -7.80
N ASP A 39 -0.15 1.16 -7.06
CA ASP A 39 0.10 0.12 -6.07
C ASP A 39 -0.83 0.29 -4.88
N VAL A 40 -1.95 -0.41 -4.93
CA VAL A 40 -3.04 -0.29 -3.94
C VAL A 40 -2.57 -0.65 -2.53
N LEU A 41 -1.66 -1.61 -2.39
CA LEU A 41 -1.15 -2.05 -1.10
C LEU A 41 -0.25 -0.97 -0.48
N LEU A 42 0.71 -0.46 -1.24
CA LEU A 42 1.63 0.57 -0.73
C LEU A 42 0.92 1.87 -0.40
N HIS A 43 -0.13 2.22 -1.16
CA HIS A 43 -0.95 3.39 -0.85
C HIS A 43 -1.72 3.23 0.46
N ALA A 44 -2.29 2.05 0.71
CA ALA A 44 -2.97 1.77 1.97
C ALA A 44 -2.00 1.84 3.16
N ILE A 45 -0.79 1.30 3.00
CA ILE A 45 0.25 1.37 4.03
C ILE A 45 0.64 2.82 4.30
N SER A 46 0.91 3.60 3.25
CA SER A 46 1.28 5.00 3.38
C SER A 46 0.21 5.81 4.11
N ASP A 47 -1.05 5.62 3.76
CA ASP A 47 -2.17 6.30 4.42
C ASP A 47 -2.29 5.90 5.89
N SER A 48 -2.05 4.63 6.22
CA SER A 48 -2.10 4.19 7.61
C SER A 48 -1.05 4.90 8.47
N LEU A 49 0.17 5.05 7.95
CA LEU A 49 1.26 5.72 8.64
C LEU A 49 0.97 7.22 8.83
N LEU A 50 0.51 7.87 7.78
CA LEU A 50 0.14 9.30 7.86
C LEU A 50 -1.01 9.51 8.83
N GLY A 51 -2.02 8.65 8.80
CA GLY A 51 -3.15 8.72 9.73
C GLY A 51 -2.72 8.53 11.18
N ALA A 52 -1.84 7.57 11.46
CA ALA A 52 -1.31 7.35 12.80
C ALA A 52 -0.58 8.59 13.35
N ALA A 53 0.14 9.29 12.48
CA ALA A 53 0.87 10.52 12.84
C ALA A 53 -0.02 11.79 12.81
N ALA A 54 -1.29 11.64 12.47
CA ALA A 54 -2.25 12.75 12.33
C ALA A 54 -1.83 13.77 11.25
N LEU A 55 -1.28 13.27 10.14
CA LEU A 55 -0.78 14.08 9.03
C LEU A 55 -1.69 14.06 7.79
N GLY A 56 -2.91 13.55 7.92
CA GLY A 56 -3.84 13.45 6.81
C GLY A 56 -3.63 12.19 5.98
N ASP A 57 -3.50 12.34 4.68
CA ASP A 57 -3.40 11.24 3.72
C ASP A 57 -2.36 11.53 2.62
N ILE A 58 -2.14 10.55 1.74
CA ILE A 58 -1.18 10.70 0.64
C ILE A 58 -1.61 11.77 -0.36
N GLY A 59 -2.90 11.97 -0.57
CA GLY A 59 -3.41 13.00 -1.48
C GLY A 59 -3.04 14.41 -1.04
N LYS A 60 -2.90 14.65 0.25
CA LYS A 60 -2.46 15.93 0.79
C LYS A 60 -0.97 16.20 0.50
N HIS A 61 -0.14 15.16 0.58
CA HIS A 61 1.33 15.28 0.43
C HIS A 61 1.81 15.01 -1.01
N PHE A 62 1.08 14.17 -1.75
CA PHE A 62 1.43 13.75 -3.10
C PHE A 62 0.20 13.82 -4.00
N PRO A 63 -0.32 15.04 -4.30
CA PRO A 63 -1.59 15.18 -5.02
C PRO A 63 -1.52 14.61 -6.44
N ASP A 64 -2.59 13.92 -6.86
CA ASP A 64 -2.74 13.36 -8.21
C ASP A 64 -2.68 14.43 -9.32
N THR A 65 -2.97 15.68 -8.96
CA THR A 65 -2.93 16.80 -9.90
C THR A 65 -1.50 17.28 -10.18
N ASP A 66 -0.52 16.85 -9.40
CA ASP A 66 0.87 17.26 -9.59
C ASP A 66 1.55 16.38 -10.62
N PRO A 67 1.98 16.93 -11.80
CA PRO A 67 2.61 16.15 -12.85
C PRO A 67 3.88 15.39 -12.41
N GLN A 68 4.59 15.87 -11.37
CA GLN A 68 5.81 15.21 -10.92
C GLN A 68 5.56 13.80 -10.37
N TYR A 69 4.33 13.50 -9.92
CA TYR A 69 3.96 12.19 -9.38
C TYR A 69 3.32 11.26 -10.39
N LYS A 70 3.14 11.71 -11.65
CA LYS A 70 2.59 10.85 -12.71
C LYS A 70 3.53 9.68 -12.97
N GLY A 71 3.00 8.45 -12.86
CA GLY A 71 3.81 7.24 -13.00
C GLY A 71 4.78 6.99 -11.84
N ALA A 72 4.61 7.69 -10.72
CA ALA A 72 5.52 7.60 -9.59
C ALA A 72 5.59 6.18 -9.02
N ASN A 73 6.79 5.81 -8.58
CA ASN A 73 7.04 4.55 -7.89
C ASN A 73 6.57 4.66 -6.44
N SER A 74 5.58 3.86 -6.09
CA SER A 74 4.96 3.91 -4.77
C SER A 74 5.87 3.44 -3.63
N LEU A 75 6.92 2.67 -3.91
CA LEU A 75 7.96 2.37 -2.90
C LEU A 75 8.71 3.64 -2.49
N LEU A 76 9.04 4.50 -3.45
CA LEU A 76 9.67 5.78 -3.14
C LEU A 76 8.72 6.70 -2.38
N LEU A 77 7.44 6.70 -2.73
CA LEU A 77 6.43 7.46 -1.98
C LEU A 77 6.35 6.96 -0.53
N LEU A 78 6.36 5.64 -0.33
CA LEU A 78 6.35 5.05 1.01
C LEU A 78 7.60 5.45 1.81
N GLU A 79 8.78 5.41 1.20
CA GLU A 79 10.01 5.87 1.85
C GLU A 79 9.92 7.34 2.27
N ASN A 80 9.34 8.19 1.43
CA ASN A 80 9.12 9.61 1.75
C ASN A 80 8.15 9.77 2.92
N VAL A 81 7.11 8.96 2.98
CA VAL A 81 6.17 8.95 4.13
C VAL A 81 6.89 8.55 5.41
N VAL A 82 7.72 7.51 5.36
CA VAL A 82 8.52 7.08 6.52
C VAL A 82 9.45 8.20 7.00
N ASN A 83 10.13 8.87 6.08
CA ASN A 83 10.98 10.00 6.43
C ASN A 83 10.18 11.13 7.09
N LEU A 84 8.97 11.38 6.57
CA LEU A 84 8.10 12.42 7.13
C LEU A 84 7.68 12.10 8.56
N ILE A 85 7.21 10.87 8.83
CA ILE A 85 6.81 10.51 10.20
C ILE A 85 8.01 10.49 11.14
N ASN A 86 9.18 10.06 10.65
CA ASN A 86 10.42 10.13 11.44
C ASN A 86 10.77 11.57 11.83
N SER A 87 10.60 12.53 10.90
CA SER A 87 10.85 13.95 11.17
C SER A 87 9.90 14.52 12.23
N LYS A 88 8.75 13.90 12.42
CA LYS A 88 7.76 14.26 13.45
C LYS A 88 7.98 13.52 14.77
N GLY A 89 9.03 12.73 14.87
CA GLY A 89 9.40 12.04 16.10
C GLY A 89 8.79 10.66 16.27
N TYR A 90 8.33 10.04 15.19
CA TYR A 90 7.74 8.69 15.23
C TYR A 90 8.58 7.67 14.49
N THR A 91 8.49 6.43 14.92
CA THR A 91 9.03 5.26 14.20
C THR A 91 7.93 4.24 13.99
N VAL A 92 8.07 3.46 12.93
CA VAL A 92 7.13 2.35 12.67
C VAL A 92 7.41 1.23 13.66
N ASN A 93 6.37 0.75 14.33
CA ASN A 93 6.45 -0.44 15.18
C ASN A 93 6.16 -1.69 14.33
N ASN A 94 4.93 -1.81 13.81
CA ASN A 94 4.58 -2.92 12.93
C ASN A 94 3.38 -2.57 12.05
N ILE A 95 3.18 -3.37 11.02
CA ILE A 95 1.99 -3.26 10.15
C ILE A 95 1.36 -4.63 9.90
N ASP A 96 0.06 -4.61 9.68
CA ASP A 96 -0.72 -5.74 9.17
C ASP A 96 -1.57 -5.24 8.01
N ALA A 97 -1.34 -5.76 6.82
CA ALA A 97 -2.01 -5.35 5.60
C ALA A 97 -2.76 -6.51 4.96
N THR A 98 -3.89 -6.18 4.34
CA THR A 98 -4.75 -7.15 3.65
C THR A 98 -5.01 -6.68 2.23
N VAL A 99 -4.73 -7.53 1.24
CA VAL A 99 -5.09 -7.31 -0.15
C VAL A 99 -6.37 -8.07 -0.44
N ILE A 100 -7.35 -7.40 -1.01
CA ILE A 100 -8.65 -7.97 -1.35
C ILE A 100 -8.77 -8.05 -2.86
N ALA A 101 -8.68 -9.25 -3.40
CA ALA A 101 -8.69 -9.48 -4.84
C ALA A 101 -9.26 -10.86 -5.17
N GLN A 102 -10.14 -10.93 -6.14
CA GLN A 102 -10.61 -12.19 -6.66
C GLN A 102 -9.51 -12.88 -7.50
N ALA A 103 -8.74 -12.08 -8.23
CA ALA A 103 -7.59 -12.48 -9.03
C ALA A 103 -6.70 -11.24 -9.24
N PRO A 104 -5.41 -11.39 -9.55
CA PRO A 104 -4.62 -12.62 -9.58
C PRO A 104 -4.36 -13.18 -8.18
N LYS A 105 -3.79 -14.40 -8.13
CA LYS A 105 -3.42 -15.05 -6.88
C LYS A 105 -2.21 -14.34 -6.28
N MET A 106 -2.31 -13.94 -5.01
CA MET A 106 -1.27 -13.17 -4.33
C MET A 106 -0.21 -14.04 -3.65
N ALA A 107 -0.58 -15.25 -3.23
CA ALA A 107 0.27 -16.09 -2.38
C ALA A 107 1.72 -16.24 -2.86
N PRO A 108 2.00 -16.47 -4.17
CA PRO A 108 3.39 -16.61 -4.62
C PRO A 108 4.25 -15.36 -4.45
N TYR A 109 3.64 -14.19 -4.25
CA TYR A 109 4.32 -12.90 -4.26
C TYR A 109 4.40 -12.25 -2.89
N ILE A 110 3.68 -12.77 -1.89
CA ILE A 110 3.57 -12.16 -0.57
C ILE A 110 4.94 -12.01 0.11
N ARG A 111 5.80 -13.02 -0.01
CA ARG A 111 7.13 -12.97 0.60
C ARG A 111 7.94 -11.78 0.08
N GLN A 112 7.94 -11.56 -1.22
CA GLN A 112 8.66 -10.44 -1.83
C GLN A 112 8.01 -9.10 -1.47
N MET A 113 6.68 -9.05 -1.43
CA MET A 113 5.97 -7.84 -0.98
C MET A 113 6.39 -7.45 0.44
N ARG A 114 6.42 -8.41 1.36
CA ARG A 114 6.85 -8.16 2.74
C ARG A 114 8.27 -7.62 2.81
N GLN A 115 9.18 -8.19 2.02
CA GLN A 115 10.57 -7.74 2.02
C GLN A 115 10.69 -6.32 1.47
N ASN A 116 10.01 -6.01 0.36
CA ASN A 116 10.00 -4.67 -0.22
C ASN A 116 9.49 -3.63 0.78
N ILE A 117 8.42 -3.98 1.48
CA ILE A 117 7.81 -3.09 2.47
C ILE A 117 8.73 -2.91 3.68
N ALA A 118 9.28 -4.00 4.21
CA ALA A 118 10.19 -3.94 5.35
C ALA A 118 11.41 -3.07 5.05
N ASP A 119 11.98 -3.19 3.86
CA ASP A 119 13.10 -2.37 3.42
C ASP A 119 12.72 -0.89 3.36
N ALA A 120 11.55 -0.57 2.82
CA ALA A 120 11.06 0.81 2.74
C ALA A 120 10.75 1.39 4.13
N LEU A 121 10.20 0.58 5.03
CA LEU A 121 9.89 0.98 6.41
C LEU A 121 11.14 1.01 7.31
N LYS A 122 12.24 0.38 6.88
CA LYS A 122 13.48 0.23 7.67
C LYS A 122 13.23 -0.55 8.97
N VAL A 123 12.47 -1.63 8.85
CA VAL A 123 12.18 -2.55 9.96
C VAL A 123 12.48 -3.98 9.54
N ASP A 124 12.60 -4.88 10.51
CA ASP A 124 12.72 -6.30 10.22
C ASP A 124 11.41 -6.83 9.59
N VAL A 125 11.53 -7.81 8.71
CA VAL A 125 10.39 -8.40 7.99
C VAL A 125 9.36 -9.01 8.94
N ASP A 126 9.76 -9.42 10.13
CA ASP A 126 8.83 -9.95 11.14
C ASP A 126 7.82 -8.92 11.64
N PHE A 127 8.08 -7.62 11.43
CA PHE A 127 7.14 -6.56 11.78
C PHE A 127 6.19 -6.19 10.66
N VAL A 128 6.26 -6.91 9.53
CA VAL A 128 5.44 -6.65 8.34
C VAL A 128 4.65 -7.89 7.99
N ASN A 129 3.33 -7.84 8.14
CA ASN A 129 2.47 -8.90 7.64
C ASN A 129 1.69 -8.44 6.42
N VAL A 130 1.59 -9.31 5.42
CA VAL A 130 0.73 -9.16 4.25
C VAL A 130 -0.06 -10.44 4.09
N LYS A 131 -1.37 -10.31 4.01
CA LYS A 131 -2.27 -11.42 3.71
C LYS A 131 -3.22 -11.01 2.60
N ALA A 132 -3.82 -11.99 1.94
CA ALA A 132 -4.76 -11.76 0.87
C ALA A 132 -6.03 -12.56 1.09
N THR A 133 -7.13 -12.01 0.63
CA THR A 133 -8.43 -12.67 0.67
C THR A 133 -9.24 -12.34 -0.57
N THR A 134 -10.19 -13.21 -0.92
CA THR A 134 -11.25 -12.88 -1.86
C THR A 134 -12.46 -12.40 -1.07
N GLU A 135 -13.44 -11.86 -1.76
CA GLU A 135 -14.77 -11.60 -1.20
C GLU A 135 -15.80 -12.60 -1.70
N GLU A 136 -15.35 -13.82 -2.01
CA GLU A 136 -16.22 -14.94 -2.40
C GLU A 136 -17.14 -14.59 -3.59
N LYS A 137 -16.56 -13.93 -4.60
CA LYS A 137 -17.24 -13.45 -5.82
C LYS A 137 -18.29 -12.38 -5.57
N LEU A 138 -18.31 -11.77 -4.39
CA LEU A 138 -19.24 -10.69 -4.03
C LEU A 138 -18.60 -9.33 -4.28
N GLY A 139 -19.45 -8.36 -4.63
CA GLY A 139 -19.04 -6.98 -4.79
C GLY A 139 -18.11 -6.72 -5.96
N PHE A 140 -17.52 -5.51 -5.99
CA PHE A 140 -16.68 -5.10 -7.11
C PHE A 140 -15.37 -5.91 -7.19
N THR A 141 -14.79 -6.29 -6.06
CA THR A 141 -13.60 -7.14 -6.08
C THR A 141 -13.95 -8.54 -6.55
N GLY A 142 -15.08 -9.08 -6.10
CA GLY A 142 -15.57 -10.40 -6.49
C GLY A 142 -15.93 -10.48 -7.98
N ARG A 143 -16.36 -9.37 -8.58
CA ARG A 143 -16.63 -9.25 -10.02
C ARG A 143 -15.39 -8.92 -10.84
N LYS A 144 -14.21 -8.84 -10.21
CA LYS A 144 -12.95 -8.49 -10.89
C LYS A 144 -12.97 -7.11 -11.54
N GLU A 145 -13.61 -6.15 -10.90
CA GLU A 145 -13.61 -4.76 -11.37
C GLU A 145 -12.41 -3.98 -10.82
N GLY A 146 -11.86 -4.43 -9.71
CA GLY A 146 -10.72 -3.80 -9.08
C GLY A 146 -10.18 -4.59 -7.93
N ILE A 147 -9.18 -4.01 -7.26
CA ILE A 147 -8.53 -4.54 -6.07
C ILE A 147 -8.57 -3.46 -5.00
N SER A 148 -8.85 -3.86 -3.76
CA SER A 148 -8.73 -2.99 -2.59
C SER A 148 -7.69 -3.53 -1.62
N ALA A 149 -7.22 -2.65 -0.74
CA ALA A 149 -6.30 -3.02 0.33
C ALA A 149 -6.58 -2.22 1.59
N HIS A 150 -6.38 -2.86 2.72
CA HIS A 150 -6.40 -2.24 4.04
C HIS A 150 -5.05 -2.42 4.70
N CYS A 151 -4.67 -1.46 5.52
CA CYS A 151 -3.50 -1.59 6.38
C CYS A 151 -3.83 -1.03 7.76
N VAL A 152 -3.46 -1.76 8.79
CA VAL A 152 -3.43 -1.26 10.16
C VAL A 152 -1.97 -1.19 10.59
N CYS A 153 -1.58 -0.11 11.21
CA CYS A 153 -0.21 0.06 11.70
C CYS A 153 -0.18 0.55 13.13
N LEU A 154 0.94 0.28 13.79
CA LEU A 154 1.34 0.95 15.03
C LEU A 154 2.61 1.73 14.75
N ILE A 155 2.64 2.97 15.22
CA ILE A 155 3.84 3.77 15.30
C ILE A 155 4.06 4.18 16.75
N GLU A 156 5.30 4.51 17.09
CA GLU A 156 5.61 4.94 18.45
C GLU A 156 6.49 6.18 18.43
N SER A 157 6.32 7.01 19.46
CA SER A 157 7.18 8.18 19.64
C SER A 157 8.59 7.75 20.06
N LYS A 158 9.59 8.39 19.48
CA LYS A 158 10.99 8.21 19.84
C LYS A 158 11.27 8.67 21.25
#